data_cc87f0c63a0383194afc1df72282524b
#
_entry.id   cc87f0c63a0383194afc1df72282524b
#
_cell.length_a   1.000
_cell.length_b   1.000
_cell.length_c   1.000
_cell.angle_alpha   90.00
_cell.angle_beta   90.00
_cell.angle_gamma   90.00
#
_symmetry.space_group_name_H-M   'P 1'
#
loop_
_entity.id
_entity.type
_entity.pdbx_description
1 polymer ?
#
loop_
_entity_poly.entity_id
_entity_poly.type
_entity_poly.pdbx_seq_one_letter_code
_entity_poly.pdbx_strand_id
1 'polypeptide(L)'
;RGLREALELTQEEVAASCNLPVGQYREMESGTADFSVNVLQTISRHYGISLDVLMFGEEPKMNAYFITRAGKGVSVELQKAYKYEALAAGFRDRKIDPFIVTVEPAADDAPMHLNCHPGQEMNYVLEGRLLLSLNGKELMLNVGDSLYFDSSLPHGMKALDGRPVRFLAIIM
;
A
#
# COMPACT_ATOMS: atom_id res chain seq x y z
N ARG A 1 -6.23 4.65 -15.36
CA ARG A 1 -6.63 4.67 -16.77
C ARG A 1 -6.78 6.12 -17.26
N GLY A 2 -7.73 6.91 -16.73
CA GLY A 2 -7.98 8.28 -17.21
C GLY A 2 -6.73 9.16 -17.26
N LEU A 3 -5.85 9.04 -16.26
CA LEU A 3 -4.58 9.79 -16.23
C LEU A 3 -3.62 9.34 -17.35
N ARG A 4 -3.52 8.03 -17.62
CA ARG A 4 -2.70 7.50 -18.71
C ARG A 4 -3.20 8.02 -20.07
N GLU A 5 -4.51 7.99 -20.27
CA GLU A 5 -5.15 8.49 -21.51
C GLU A 5 -4.93 10.01 -21.66
N ALA A 6 -5.01 10.78 -20.57
CA ALA A 6 -4.73 12.22 -20.58
C ALA A 6 -3.25 12.57 -20.89
N LEU A 7 -2.34 11.65 -20.61
CA LEU A 7 -0.92 11.76 -20.96
C LEU A 7 -0.58 11.15 -22.33
N GLU A 8 -1.58 10.69 -23.07
CA GLU A 8 -1.44 10.05 -24.38
C GLU A 8 -0.52 8.81 -24.39
N LEU A 9 -0.43 8.11 -23.23
CA LEU A 9 0.40 6.93 -23.05
C LEU A 9 -0.36 5.65 -23.41
N THR A 10 0.34 4.68 -23.98
CA THR A 10 -0.17 3.32 -24.21
C THR A 10 -0.05 2.46 -22.93
N GLN A 11 -0.81 1.38 -22.86
CA GLN A 11 -0.67 0.40 -21.78
C GLN A 11 0.70 -0.29 -21.82
N GLU A 12 1.24 -0.49 -23.00
CA GLU A 12 2.55 -1.08 -23.25
C GLU A 12 3.68 -0.20 -22.66
N GLU A 13 3.63 1.11 -22.88
CA GLU A 13 4.62 2.05 -22.35
C GLU A 13 4.63 2.09 -20.83
N VAL A 14 3.44 2.15 -20.21
CA VAL A 14 3.36 2.17 -18.75
C VAL A 14 3.75 0.82 -18.15
N ALA A 15 3.36 -0.30 -18.77
CA ALA A 15 3.78 -1.62 -18.33
C ALA A 15 5.30 -1.78 -18.37
N ALA A 16 5.92 -1.34 -19.47
CA ALA A 16 7.39 -1.37 -19.64
C ALA A 16 8.11 -0.51 -18.59
N SER A 17 7.59 0.70 -18.27
CA SER A 17 8.17 1.58 -17.25
C SER A 17 8.14 0.95 -15.84
N CYS A 18 7.19 0.04 -15.60
CA CYS A 18 7.03 -0.70 -14.34
C CYS A 18 7.70 -2.07 -14.32
N ASN A 19 8.39 -2.47 -15.39
CA ASN A 19 8.90 -3.83 -15.59
C ASN A 19 7.82 -4.92 -15.44
N LEU A 20 6.60 -4.64 -15.91
CA LEU A 20 5.46 -5.55 -15.86
C LEU A 20 5.14 -6.14 -17.24
N PRO A 21 4.67 -7.39 -17.30
CA PRO A 21 3.99 -7.89 -18.48
C PRO A 21 2.77 -7.03 -18.80
N VAL A 22 2.57 -6.67 -20.06
CA VAL A 22 1.44 -5.81 -20.46
C VAL A 22 0.08 -6.40 -20.08
N GLY A 23 -0.05 -7.75 -20.11
CA GLY A 23 -1.27 -8.44 -19.66
C GLY A 23 -1.58 -8.16 -18.20
N GLN A 24 -0.59 -8.23 -17.31
CA GLN A 24 -0.74 -7.93 -15.89
C GLN A 24 -1.12 -6.46 -15.66
N TYR A 25 -0.50 -5.53 -16.37
CA TYR A 25 -0.87 -4.12 -16.28
C TYR A 25 -2.31 -3.87 -16.75
N ARG A 26 -2.77 -4.54 -17.80
CA ARG A 26 -4.15 -4.48 -18.29
C ARG A 26 -5.16 -4.96 -17.24
N GLU A 27 -4.85 -6.05 -16.54
CA GLU A 27 -5.67 -6.56 -15.44
C GLU A 27 -5.76 -5.53 -14.29
N MET A 28 -4.64 -4.92 -13.90
CA MET A 28 -4.61 -3.84 -12.90
C MET A 28 -5.45 -2.65 -13.35
N GLU A 29 -5.28 -2.19 -14.59
CA GLU A 29 -6.01 -1.03 -15.10
C GLU A 29 -7.51 -1.28 -15.29
N SER A 30 -7.92 -2.54 -15.52
CA SER A 30 -9.32 -2.95 -15.60
C SER A 30 -9.98 -3.15 -14.23
N GLY A 31 -9.19 -3.17 -13.13
CA GLY A 31 -9.67 -3.45 -11.79
C GLY A 31 -9.87 -4.93 -11.48
N THR A 32 -9.37 -5.83 -12.34
CA THR A 32 -9.40 -7.29 -12.09
C THR A 32 -8.19 -7.77 -11.29
N ALA A 33 -7.13 -6.98 -11.21
CA ALA A 33 -5.99 -7.16 -10.32
C ALA A 33 -5.67 -5.84 -9.61
N ASP A 34 -5.03 -5.96 -8.43
CA ASP A 34 -4.71 -4.82 -7.58
C ASP A 34 -3.38 -4.16 -7.99
N PHE A 35 -3.30 -2.82 -7.85
CA PHE A 35 -2.04 -2.10 -7.92
C PHE A 35 -1.28 -2.23 -6.60
N SER A 36 -0.05 -2.73 -6.65
CA SER A 36 0.82 -2.62 -5.48
C SER A 36 1.33 -1.18 -5.30
N VAL A 37 1.65 -0.80 -4.07
CA VAL A 37 2.26 0.51 -3.76
C VAL A 37 3.53 0.72 -4.58
N ASN A 38 4.32 -0.33 -4.78
CA ASN A 38 5.54 -0.28 -5.60
C ASN A 38 5.26 0.12 -7.05
N VAL A 39 4.23 -0.45 -7.68
CA VAL A 39 3.84 -0.09 -9.05
C VAL A 39 3.40 1.37 -9.11
N LEU A 40 2.59 1.83 -8.15
CA LEU A 40 2.14 3.22 -8.08
C LEU A 40 3.32 4.18 -7.86
N GLN A 41 4.28 3.84 -7.00
CA GLN A 41 5.51 4.63 -6.80
C GLN A 41 6.37 4.68 -8.05
N THR A 42 6.47 3.58 -8.78
CA THR A 42 7.23 3.53 -10.05
C THR A 42 6.59 4.45 -11.10
N ILE A 43 5.27 4.39 -11.25
CA ILE A 43 4.52 5.29 -12.14
C ILE A 43 4.73 6.75 -11.70
N SER A 44 4.57 7.03 -10.42
CA SER A 44 4.75 8.35 -9.83
C SER A 44 6.12 8.95 -10.18
N ARG A 45 7.21 8.21 -9.95
CA ARG A 45 8.58 8.66 -10.23
C ARG A 45 8.87 8.79 -11.72
N HIS A 46 8.41 7.85 -12.54
CA HIS A 46 8.72 7.81 -13.96
C HIS A 46 8.04 8.94 -14.73
N TYR A 47 6.78 9.23 -14.40
CA TYR A 47 5.97 10.22 -15.11
C TYR A 47 5.86 11.55 -14.36
N GLY A 48 6.51 11.71 -13.20
CA GLY A 48 6.47 12.96 -12.41
C GLY A 48 5.08 13.28 -11.84
N ILE A 49 4.25 12.26 -11.63
CA ILE A 49 2.89 12.41 -11.11
C ILE A 49 2.92 12.18 -9.60
N SER A 50 2.26 13.03 -8.81
CA SER A 50 2.14 12.81 -7.38
C SER A 50 1.51 11.44 -7.08
N LEU A 51 2.09 10.70 -6.14
CA LEU A 51 1.52 9.44 -5.66
C LEU A 51 0.09 9.66 -5.11
N ASP A 52 -0.16 10.83 -4.52
CA ASP A 52 -1.49 11.22 -4.02
C ASP A 52 -2.52 11.31 -5.13
N VAL A 53 -2.14 11.87 -6.27
CA VAL A 53 -3.03 11.92 -7.45
C VAL A 53 -3.36 10.51 -7.94
N LEU A 54 -2.38 9.61 -7.94
CA LEU A 54 -2.59 8.22 -8.33
C LEU A 54 -3.48 7.45 -7.35
N MET A 55 -3.34 7.72 -6.04
CA MET A 55 -4.07 7.01 -4.98
C MET A 55 -5.43 7.63 -4.67
N PHE A 56 -5.55 8.95 -4.72
CA PHE A 56 -6.72 9.68 -4.20
C PHE A 56 -7.43 10.55 -5.25
N GLY A 57 -6.85 10.69 -6.43
CA GLY A 57 -7.41 11.50 -7.52
C GLY A 57 -7.22 13.01 -7.36
N GLU A 58 -6.67 13.48 -6.25
CA GLU A 58 -6.50 14.91 -5.94
C GLU A 58 -5.09 15.21 -5.41
N GLU A 59 -4.60 16.43 -5.69
CA GLU A 59 -3.37 16.92 -5.08
C GLU A 59 -3.60 17.39 -3.64
N PRO A 60 -2.64 17.12 -2.72
CA PRO A 60 -2.69 17.64 -1.36
C PRO A 60 -2.67 19.18 -1.31
N LYS A 61 -3.48 19.78 -0.44
CA LYS A 61 -3.65 21.24 -0.35
C LYS A 61 -3.03 21.86 0.92
N MET A 62 -2.79 21.05 1.96
CA MET A 62 -2.30 21.51 3.25
C MET A 62 -0.79 21.33 3.37
N ASN A 63 -0.09 22.34 3.91
CA ASN A 63 1.38 22.32 4.06
C ASN A 63 1.88 22.60 5.49
N ALA A 64 1.01 22.92 6.42
CA ALA A 64 1.38 23.19 7.81
C ALA A 64 0.93 22.06 8.75
N TYR A 65 -0.30 21.62 8.63
CA TYR A 65 -0.86 20.48 9.37
C TYR A 65 -2.01 19.87 8.58
N PHE A 66 -2.31 18.60 8.89
CA PHE A 66 -3.50 17.90 8.39
C PHE A 66 -4.07 17.05 9.51
N ILE A 67 -5.38 17.09 9.69
CA ILE A 67 -6.08 16.31 10.71
C ILE A 67 -7.00 15.32 10.04
N THR A 68 -6.73 14.03 10.21
CA THR A 68 -7.65 12.95 9.89
C THR A 68 -8.41 12.56 11.15
N ARG A 69 -9.72 12.76 11.15
CA ARG A 69 -10.58 12.32 12.25
C ARG A 69 -10.74 10.81 12.24
N ALA A 70 -10.96 10.19 13.40
CA ALA A 70 -11.11 8.74 13.52
C ALA A 70 -12.15 8.19 12.53
N GLY A 71 -11.74 7.20 11.75
CA GLY A 71 -12.58 6.57 10.72
C GLY A 71 -12.93 7.45 9.53
N LYS A 72 -12.22 8.56 9.33
CA LYS A 72 -12.42 9.51 8.21
C LYS A 72 -11.20 9.60 7.28
N GLY A 73 -10.24 8.70 7.43
CA GLY A 73 -9.15 8.56 6.48
C GLY A 73 -9.66 8.12 5.10
N VAL A 74 -8.92 8.51 4.07
CA VAL A 74 -9.25 8.07 2.71
C VAL A 74 -8.95 6.59 2.58
N SER A 75 -9.99 5.78 2.33
CA SER A 75 -9.84 4.34 2.13
C SER A 75 -9.28 4.06 0.73
N VAL A 76 -8.24 3.24 0.68
CA VAL A 76 -7.63 2.75 -0.55
C VAL A 76 -7.59 1.23 -0.47
N GLU A 77 -8.29 0.57 -1.36
CA GLU A 77 -8.22 -0.88 -1.53
C GLU A 77 -7.17 -1.19 -2.60
N LEU A 78 -5.92 -1.37 -2.16
CA LEU A 78 -4.81 -1.74 -3.05
C LEU A 78 -4.78 -3.25 -3.32
N GLN A 79 -5.35 -4.03 -2.42
CA GLN A 79 -5.46 -5.49 -2.51
C GLN A 79 -6.73 -5.94 -1.78
N LYS A 80 -7.41 -6.97 -2.28
CA LYS A 80 -8.63 -7.51 -1.65
C LYS A 80 -8.44 -7.95 -0.20
N ALA A 81 -7.21 -8.37 0.17
CA ALA A 81 -6.89 -8.83 1.53
C ALA A 81 -6.54 -7.68 2.49
N TYR A 82 -6.19 -6.49 1.96
CA TYR A 82 -5.70 -5.37 2.74
C TYR A 82 -6.51 -4.11 2.48
N LYS A 83 -7.06 -3.56 3.54
CA LYS A 83 -7.73 -2.26 3.51
C LYS A 83 -6.82 -1.22 4.13
N TYR A 84 -6.50 -0.20 3.35
CA TYR A 84 -5.66 0.92 3.79
C TYR A 84 -6.52 2.15 4.05
N GLU A 85 -6.31 2.80 5.18
CA GLU A 85 -6.90 4.10 5.51
C GLU A 85 -5.77 5.13 5.65
N ALA A 86 -5.63 6.02 4.66
CA ALA A 86 -4.59 7.03 4.65
C ALA A 86 -4.85 8.13 5.69
N LEU A 87 -3.85 8.39 6.55
CA LEU A 87 -3.98 9.34 7.64
C LEU A 87 -3.47 10.74 7.29
N ALA A 88 -2.73 10.90 6.19
CA ALA A 88 -2.15 12.18 5.81
C ALA A 88 -2.35 12.51 4.32
N ALA A 89 -3.42 12.01 3.69
CA ALA A 89 -3.67 12.17 2.25
C ALA A 89 -3.70 13.64 1.79
N GLY A 90 -4.16 14.57 2.64
CA GLY A 90 -4.23 15.99 2.31
C GLY A 90 -3.00 16.82 2.69
N PHE A 91 -1.90 16.21 3.17
CA PHE A 91 -0.68 16.93 3.52
C PHE A 91 0.32 16.93 2.35
N ARG A 92 0.72 18.12 1.89
CA ARG A 92 1.63 18.30 0.75
C ARG A 92 3.08 17.95 1.12
N ASP A 93 3.81 17.35 0.18
CA ASP A 93 5.24 17.04 0.28
C ASP A 93 5.62 16.26 1.54
N ARG A 94 4.71 15.41 2.03
CA ARG A 94 4.97 14.54 3.18
C ARG A 94 6.13 13.59 2.87
N LYS A 95 6.92 13.29 3.89
CA LYS A 95 8.11 12.42 3.78
C LYS A 95 7.81 10.97 4.16
N ILE A 96 6.66 10.76 4.75
CA ILE A 96 6.17 9.44 5.16
C ILE A 96 4.71 9.29 4.81
N ASP A 97 4.29 8.07 4.56
CA ASP A 97 2.91 7.70 4.28
C ASP A 97 2.33 6.87 5.44
N PRO A 98 1.61 7.50 6.39
CA PRO A 98 0.97 6.79 7.49
C PRO A 98 -0.39 6.24 7.07
N PHE A 99 -0.61 4.94 7.35
CA PHE A 99 -1.86 4.23 7.10
C PHE A 99 -2.33 3.47 8.34
N ILE A 100 -3.63 3.38 8.53
CA ILE A 100 -4.20 2.25 9.26
C ILE A 100 -4.43 1.13 8.24
N VAL A 101 -3.81 0.00 8.47
CA VAL A 101 -3.98 -1.18 7.64
C VAL A 101 -4.84 -2.18 8.40
N THR A 102 -5.87 -2.69 7.72
CA THR A 102 -6.67 -3.81 8.21
C THR A 102 -6.42 -5.00 7.30
N VAL A 103 -6.04 -6.13 7.90
CA VAL A 103 -5.92 -7.41 7.21
C VAL A 103 -7.06 -8.29 7.68
N GLU A 104 -7.90 -8.73 6.74
CA GLU A 104 -8.99 -9.65 7.02
C GLU A 104 -8.45 -11.08 7.19
N PRO A 105 -9.10 -11.89 8.02
CA PRO A 105 -8.72 -13.28 8.17
C PRO A 105 -8.91 -14.04 6.86
N ALA A 106 -7.94 -14.85 6.51
CA ALA A 106 -7.99 -15.76 5.38
C ALA A 106 -7.92 -17.22 5.86
N ALA A 107 -8.21 -18.17 4.99
CA ALA A 107 -8.01 -19.58 5.31
C ALA A 107 -6.54 -19.85 5.69
N ASP A 108 -6.31 -20.80 6.61
CA ASP A 108 -4.97 -21.05 7.14
C ASP A 108 -3.97 -21.45 6.04
N ASP A 109 -4.46 -22.20 5.04
CA ASP A 109 -3.70 -22.64 3.87
C ASP A 109 -3.62 -21.62 2.73
N ALA A 110 -4.32 -20.47 2.83
CA ALA A 110 -4.26 -19.45 1.82
C ALA A 110 -2.82 -18.92 1.68
N PRO A 111 -2.30 -18.79 0.45
CA PRO A 111 -0.96 -18.29 0.23
C PRO A 111 -0.84 -16.84 0.72
N MET A 112 0.28 -16.54 1.39
CA MET A 112 0.60 -15.18 1.76
C MET A 112 1.08 -14.42 0.51
N HIS A 113 0.42 -13.31 0.21
CA HIS A 113 0.89 -12.42 -0.84
C HIS A 113 2.11 -11.65 -0.34
N LEU A 114 3.23 -11.76 -1.07
CA LEU A 114 4.45 -11.02 -0.77
C LEU A 114 4.53 -9.77 -1.63
N ASN A 115 4.93 -8.68 -1.01
CA ASN A 115 5.17 -7.39 -1.63
C ASN A 115 6.61 -6.94 -1.34
N CYS A 116 7.10 -5.96 -2.08
CA CYS A 116 8.32 -5.23 -1.77
C CYS A 116 8.23 -3.83 -2.36
N HIS A 117 8.81 -2.85 -1.69
CA HIS A 117 8.92 -1.47 -2.19
C HIS A 117 10.19 -0.81 -1.64
N PRO A 118 10.78 0.16 -2.35
CA PRO A 118 11.94 0.88 -1.85
C PRO A 118 11.62 1.65 -0.57
N GLY A 119 12.62 1.78 0.29
CA GLY A 119 12.53 2.55 1.52
C GLY A 119 12.45 1.68 2.76
N GLN A 120 11.76 2.17 3.75
CA GLN A 120 11.62 1.53 5.05
C GLN A 120 10.17 1.58 5.50
N GLU A 121 9.81 0.65 6.35
CA GLU A 121 8.46 0.59 6.90
C GLU A 121 8.52 0.32 8.40
N MET A 122 7.62 0.99 9.14
CA MET A 122 7.36 0.72 10.54
C MET A 122 5.92 0.28 10.72
N ASN A 123 5.71 -0.82 11.41
CA ASN A 123 4.39 -1.32 11.79
C ASN A 123 4.23 -1.31 13.31
N TYR A 124 3.05 -0.89 13.79
CA TYR A 124 2.66 -0.93 15.19
C TYR A 124 1.27 -1.54 15.33
N VAL A 125 1.16 -2.66 16.01
CA VAL A 125 -0.10 -3.42 16.11
C VAL A 125 -1.06 -2.74 17.08
N LEU A 126 -2.27 -2.44 16.60
CA LEU A 126 -3.34 -1.80 17.36
C LEU A 126 -4.40 -2.78 17.84
N GLU A 127 -4.75 -3.76 17.01
CA GLU A 127 -5.76 -4.77 17.30
C GLU A 127 -5.41 -6.10 16.65
N GLY A 128 -5.77 -7.21 17.30
CA GLY A 128 -5.55 -8.54 16.77
C GLY A 128 -4.10 -9.02 16.87
N ARG A 129 -3.76 -10.05 16.12
CA ARG A 129 -2.44 -10.66 16.10
C ARG A 129 -1.96 -10.81 14.65
N LEU A 130 -0.79 -10.30 14.36
CA LEU A 130 -0.21 -10.22 13.03
C LEU A 130 0.87 -11.28 12.84
N LEU A 131 0.76 -12.08 11.79
CA LEU A 131 1.89 -12.82 11.22
C LEU A 131 2.50 -12.00 10.09
N LEU A 132 3.75 -11.60 10.24
CA LEU A 132 4.51 -10.90 9.21
C LEU A 132 5.63 -11.81 8.72
N SER A 133 5.64 -12.10 7.42
CA SER A 133 6.77 -12.74 6.76
C SER A 133 7.70 -11.67 6.22
N LEU A 134 8.99 -11.75 6.58
CA LEU A 134 10.02 -10.84 6.09
C LEU A 134 11.21 -11.66 5.59
N ASN A 135 11.46 -11.62 4.29
CA ASN A 135 12.53 -12.36 3.63
C ASN A 135 12.56 -13.85 4.04
N GLY A 136 11.38 -14.47 4.10
CA GLY A 136 11.20 -15.87 4.48
C GLY A 136 11.22 -16.16 5.99
N LYS A 137 11.42 -15.15 6.85
CA LYS A 137 11.33 -15.28 8.30
C LYS A 137 9.93 -14.86 8.77
N GLU A 138 9.27 -15.72 9.52
CA GLU A 138 7.98 -15.43 10.12
C GLU A 138 8.13 -14.77 11.51
N LEU A 139 7.44 -13.67 11.71
CA LEU A 139 7.42 -12.88 12.92
C LEU A 139 5.98 -12.71 13.38
N MET A 140 5.69 -13.15 14.60
CA MET A 140 4.37 -12.94 15.23
C MET A 140 4.40 -11.68 16.08
N LEU A 141 3.48 -10.75 15.82
CA LEU A 141 3.34 -9.50 16.55
C LEU A 141 2.00 -9.44 17.24
N ASN A 142 2.03 -9.06 18.51
CA ASN A 142 0.84 -8.86 19.35
C ASN A 142 0.51 -7.37 19.45
N VAL A 143 -0.66 -7.05 19.98
CA VAL A 143 -1.03 -5.65 20.28
C VAL A 143 0.05 -4.96 21.12
N GLY A 144 0.49 -3.79 20.67
CA GLY A 144 1.56 -3.02 21.29
C GLY A 144 2.94 -3.32 20.76
N ASP A 145 3.14 -4.41 20.01
CA ASP A 145 4.43 -4.69 19.37
C ASP A 145 4.65 -3.77 18.17
N SER A 146 5.91 -3.44 17.92
CA SER A 146 6.34 -2.70 16.74
C SER A 146 7.46 -3.42 16.01
N LEU A 147 7.47 -3.28 14.70
CA LEU A 147 8.53 -3.76 13.82
C LEU A 147 8.95 -2.63 12.88
N TYR A 148 10.26 -2.45 12.73
CA TYR A 148 10.87 -1.55 11.76
C TYR A 148 11.76 -2.36 10.83
N PHE A 149 11.61 -2.22 9.52
CA PHE A 149 12.31 -3.05 8.55
C PHE A 149 12.59 -2.36 7.22
N ASP A 150 13.52 -2.94 6.47
CA ASP A 150 13.81 -2.59 5.09
C ASP A 150 12.70 -3.19 4.20
N SER A 151 11.86 -2.33 3.65
CA SER A 151 10.71 -2.73 2.83
C SER A 151 11.09 -3.15 1.41
N SER A 152 12.37 -3.04 1.02
CA SER A 152 12.87 -3.63 -0.22
C SER A 152 12.99 -5.16 -0.16
N LEU A 153 12.96 -5.73 1.06
CA LEU A 153 12.90 -7.17 1.26
C LEU A 153 11.48 -7.69 1.04
N PRO A 154 11.31 -8.87 0.45
CA PRO A 154 9.99 -9.49 0.30
C PRO A 154 9.31 -9.63 1.66
N HIS A 155 8.13 -9.05 1.79
CA HIS A 155 7.33 -9.08 3.02
C HIS A 155 5.86 -9.28 2.72
N GLY A 156 5.15 -9.90 3.66
CA GLY A 156 3.72 -10.14 3.56
C GLY A 156 3.11 -10.30 4.95
N MET A 157 1.81 -10.19 5.03
CA MET A 157 1.10 -10.11 6.29
C MET A 157 -0.13 -11.00 6.29
N LYS A 158 -0.46 -11.56 7.43
CA LYS A 158 -1.63 -12.41 7.63
C LYS A 158 -2.23 -12.13 9.01
N ALA A 159 -3.55 -12.05 9.06
CA ALA A 159 -4.27 -12.03 10.33
C ALA A 159 -4.31 -13.44 10.93
N LEU A 160 -4.08 -13.54 12.24
CA LEU A 160 -4.14 -14.79 12.99
C LEU A 160 -5.46 -14.93 13.74
N ASP A 161 -5.68 -16.11 14.29
CA ASP A 161 -6.82 -16.42 15.19
C ASP A 161 -8.21 -16.25 14.56
N GLY A 162 -8.29 -16.26 13.22
CA GLY A 162 -9.56 -16.08 12.51
C GLY A 162 -10.23 -14.71 12.75
N ARG A 163 -9.45 -13.69 13.14
CA ARG A 163 -9.92 -12.33 13.43
C ARG A 163 -9.11 -11.33 12.64
N PRO A 164 -9.71 -10.18 12.24
CA PRO A 164 -8.96 -9.11 11.60
C PRO A 164 -7.84 -8.59 12.50
N VAL A 165 -6.73 -8.18 11.89
CA VAL A 165 -5.67 -7.42 12.54
C VAL A 165 -5.66 -6.02 12.01
N ARG A 166 -5.44 -5.03 12.90
CA ARG A 166 -5.26 -3.63 12.57
C ARG A 166 -3.93 -3.12 13.11
N PHE A 167 -3.21 -2.41 12.29
CA PHE A 167 -1.92 -1.83 12.67
C PHE A 167 -1.70 -0.49 11.97
N LEU A 168 -0.90 0.37 12.59
CA LEU A 168 -0.36 1.56 11.97
C LEU A 168 0.84 1.14 11.12
N ALA A 169 0.80 1.43 9.82
CA ALA A 169 1.94 1.32 8.92
C ALA A 169 2.45 2.74 8.60
N ILE A 170 3.76 2.93 8.72
CA ILE A 170 4.45 4.16 8.30
C ILE A 170 5.47 3.75 7.22
N ILE A 171 5.19 4.18 6.00
CA ILE A 171 6.02 3.88 4.82
C ILE A 171 6.86 5.13 4.50
N MET A 172 8.17 4.91 4.25
CA MET A 172 9.16 5.98 4.02
C MET A 172 9.87 5.81 2.68
#